data_420def2563c1b90c2f6afc441d547689
#
_entry.id   420def2563c1b90c2f6afc441d547689
#
_cell.length_a   1.000
_cell.length_b   1.000
_cell.length_c   1.000
_cell.angle_alpha   90.00
_cell.angle_beta   90.00
_cell.angle_gamma   90.00
#
_symmetry.space_group_name_H-M   'P 1'
#
loop_
_entity.id
_entity.type
_entity.pdbx_description
1 polymer ?
#
loop_
_entity_poly.entity_id
_entity_poly.type
_entity_poly.pdbx_seq_one_letter_code
_entity_poly.pdbx_strand_id
1 'polypeptide(L)'
;GLINNCGILKRPDGKLIQQAFNHYKKPGATYAPEGETSKAFRKKFSHASRAVKFVGVWDTVGAMGIPISFLGLCDDKDEYYDTKIGKNVAIARHAMAIDEYRSDFEPTIWQPRENMDIQQVWFAGAHSNIGGSYKPDSDNTVLSDNSLLWMVNQAGSNDLAIEPHLKKEARPNALATVHN
;
A
#
# COMPACT_ATOMS: atom_id res chain seq x y z
N GLY A 1 -0.42 -8.32 -3.19
CA GLY A 1 -0.10 -9.39 -4.15
C GLY A 1 0.87 -10.41 -3.58
N LEU A 2 2.17 -10.07 -3.45
CA LEU A 2 3.27 -11.02 -3.15
C LEU A 2 3.01 -11.89 -1.90
N ILE A 3 2.62 -11.30 -0.77
CA ILE A 3 2.33 -12.07 0.47
C ILE A 3 1.14 -13.01 0.27
N ASN A 4 0.10 -12.58 -0.46
CA ASN A 4 -1.05 -13.44 -0.74
C ASN A 4 -0.66 -14.65 -1.59
N ASN A 5 0.27 -14.46 -2.53
CA ASN A 5 0.74 -15.48 -3.46
C ASN A 5 1.79 -16.41 -2.80
N CYS A 6 2.88 -15.83 -2.29
CA CYS A 6 4.05 -16.58 -1.80
C CYS A 6 4.06 -16.81 -0.29
N GLY A 7 3.19 -16.14 0.48
CA GLY A 7 3.22 -16.19 1.94
C GLY A 7 4.32 -15.34 2.57
N ILE A 8 4.48 -15.46 3.88
CA ILE A 8 5.57 -14.85 4.66
C ILE A 8 6.69 -15.86 4.76
N LEU A 9 7.84 -15.54 4.19
CA LEU A 9 8.99 -16.46 4.11
C LEU A 9 9.57 -16.77 5.49
N LYS A 10 9.89 -18.03 5.77
CA LYS A 10 10.53 -18.46 7.03
C LYS A 10 11.98 -17.99 7.15
N ARG A 11 12.68 -17.89 6.02
CA ARG A 11 14.08 -17.45 5.93
C ARG A 11 14.21 -16.52 4.73
N PRO A 12 14.06 -15.20 4.92
CA PRO A 12 14.07 -14.23 3.83
C PRO A 12 15.51 -13.86 3.44
N ASP A 13 16.24 -14.78 2.83
CA ASP A 13 17.50 -14.46 2.16
C ASP A 13 17.25 -13.88 0.75
N GLY A 14 18.25 -13.17 0.20
CA GLY A 14 18.10 -12.47 -1.08
C GLY A 14 17.73 -13.39 -2.25
N LYS A 15 18.22 -14.65 -2.27
CA LYS A 15 17.91 -15.61 -3.34
C LYS A 15 16.46 -16.07 -3.25
N LEU A 16 15.99 -16.34 -2.04
CA LEU A 16 14.60 -16.77 -1.83
C LEU A 16 13.61 -15.64 -2.06
N ILE A 17 13.95 -14.40 -1.70
CA ILE A 17 13.15 -13.20 -2.01
C ILE A 17 13.02 -13.06 -3.53
N GLN A 18 14.12 -13.14 -4.26
CA GLN A 18 14.11 -13.07 -5.73
C GLN A 18 13.29 -14.22 -6.35
N GLN A 19 13.40 -15.43 -5.79
CA GLN A 19 12.61 -16.58 -6.24
C GLN A 19 11.11 -16.36 -6.00
N ALA A 20 10.72 -15.81 -4.86
CA ALA A 20 9.34 -15.46 -4.54
C ALA A 20 8.79 -14.39 -5.50
N PHE A 21 9.59 -13.37 -5.78
CA PHE A 21 9.22 -12.32 -6.73
C PHE A 21 9.05 -12.86 -8.15
N ASN A 22 10.00 -13.67 -8.63
CA ASN A 22 9.89 -14.32 -9.92
C ASN A 22 8.69 -15.28 -10.02
N HIS A 23 8.34 -15.95 -8.92
CA HIS A 23 7.15 -16.78 -8.83
C HIS A 23 5.87 -15.93 -8.95
N TYR A 24 5.81 -14.83 -8.21
CA TYR A 24 4.67 -13.91 -8.20
C TYR A 24 4.42 -13.28 -9.58
N LYS A 25 5.47 -12.99 -10.34
CA LYS A 25 5.36 -12.40 -11.69
C LYS A 25 4.87 -13.38 -12.77
N LYS A 26 4.81 -14.68 -12.49
CA LYS A 26 4.39 -15.66 -13.49
C LYS A 26 2.87 -15.61 -13.70
N PRO A 27 2.40 -15.48 -14.95
CA PRO A 27 0.98 -15.47 -15.25
C PRO A 27 0.35 -16.88 -15.13
N GLY A 28 -0.96 -16.89 -15.04
CA GLY A 28 -1.76 -18.11 -15.11
C GLY A 28 -2.26 -18.63 -13.77
N ALA A 29 -3.38 -19.36 -13.81
CA ALA A 29 -4.10 -19.85 -12.65
C ALA A 29 -3.25 -20.70 -11.69
N THR A 30 -2.28 -21.45 -12.22
CA THR A 30 -1.37 -22.31 -11.45
C THR A 30 -0.47 -21.49 -10.50
N TYR A 31 -0.12 -20.25 -10.90
CA TYR A 31 0.68 -19.30 -10.12
C TYR A 31 -0.16 -18.29 -9.34
N ALA A 32 -1.49 -18.30 -9.49
CA ALA A 32 -2.39 -17.52 -8.67
C ALA A 32 -2.31 -17.93 -7.19
N PRO A 33 -2.76 -17.11 -6.20
CA PRO A 33 -2.65 -17.43 -4.78
C PRO A 33 -3.21 -18.80 -4.38
N GLU A 34 -4.29 -19.26 -5.04
CA GLU A 34 -4.88 -20.58 -4.80
C GLU A 34 -4.40 -21.66 -5.77
N GLY A 35 -3.49 -21.32 -6.66
CA GLY A 35 -2.90 -22.26 -7.61
C GLY A 35 -1.95 -23.26 -6.94
N GLU A 36 -1.81 -24.41 -7.57
CA GLU A 36 -1.02 -25.55 -7.07
C GLU A 36 0.44 -25.19 -6.80
N THR A 37 1.07 -24.44 -7.72
CA THR A 37 2.48 -24.05 -7.61
C THR A 37 2.69 -23.07 -6.47
N SER A 38 1.75 -22.12 -6.24
CA SER A 38 1.82 -21.18 -5.14
C SER A 38 1.59 -21.87 -3.79
N LYS A 39 0.67 -22.84 -3.72
CA LYS A 39 0.48 -23.68 -2.53
C LYS A 39 1.74 -24.49 -2.21
N ALA A 40 2.36 -25.11 -3.22
CA ALA A 40 3.60 -25.85 -3.07
C ALA A 40 4.76 -24.94 -2.61
N PHE A 41 4.89 -23.76 -3.21
CA PHE A 41 5.88 -22.76 -2.80
C PHE A 41 5.72 -22.38 -1.32
N ARG A 42 4.48 -22.01 -0.90
CA ARG A 42 4.21 -21.67 0.51
C ARG A 42 4.49 -22.81 1.47
N LYS A 43 4.07 -24.01 1.14
CA LYS A 43 4.32 -25.20 1.98
C LYS A 43 5.81 -25.39 2.25
N LYS A 44 6.64 -25.13 1.25
CA LYS A 44 8.09 -25.34 1.32
C LYS A 44 8.82 -24.20 2.04
N PHE A 45 8.46 -22.96 1.76
CA PHE A 45 9.30 -21.80 2.09
C PHE A 45 8.68 -20.82 3.08
N SER A 46 7.36 -20.90 3.32
CA SER A 46 6.64 -19.86 4.05
C SER A 46 6.06 -20.38 5.38
N HIS A 47 5.77 -19.45 6.28
CA HIS A 47 4.98 -19.74 7.47
C HIS A 47 3.58 -20.26 7.09
N ALA A 48 2.95 -21.00 8.01
CA ALA A 48 1.64 -21.60 7.76
C ALA A 48 0.56 -20.52 7.50
N SER A 49 0.60 -19.42 8.25
CA SER A 49 -0.29 -18.29 8.05
C SER A 49 0.30 -17.27 7.08
N ARG A 50 -0.56 -16.76 6.21
CA ARG A 50 -0.30 -15.60 5.36
C ARG A 50 -1.25 -14.44 5.67
N ALA A 51 -1.93 -14.51 6.82
CA ALA A 51 -2.86 -13.46 7.25
C ALA A 51 -2.12 -12.14 7.45
N VAL A 52 -2.69 -11.07 6.90
CA VAL A 52 -2.25 -9.70 7.10
C VAL A 52 -3.34 -9.01 7.90
N LYS A 53 -3.02 -8.58 9.11
CA LYS A 53 -4.00 -7.95 9.99
C LYS A 53 -4.40 -6.60 9.48
N PHE A 54 -3.45 -5.77 9.09
CA PHE A 54 -3.67 -4.38 8.71
C PHE A 54 -2.85 -4.02 7.46
N VAL A 55 -3.50 -3.32 6.53
CA VAL A 55 -2.86 -2.65 5.37
C VAL A 55 -3.26 -1.19 5.41
N GLY A 56 -2.28 -0.31 5.55
CA GLY A 56 -2.46 1.15 5.43
C GLY A 56 -1.69 1.67 4.23
N VAL A 57 -2.35 2.43 3.38
CA VAL A 57 -1.74 3.04 2.20
C VAL A 57 -2.17 4.49 2.03
N TRP A 58 -1.31 5.27 1.39
CA TRP A 58 -1.56 6.65 1.01
C TRP A 58 -1.62 6.74 -0.50
N ASP A 59 -2.72 7.23 -0.99
CA ASP A 59 -3.01 7.63 -2.37
C ASP A 59 -2.43 6.68 -3.42
N THR A 60 -2.73 5.39 -3.25
CA THR A 60 -2.22 4.34 -4.13
C THR A 60 -2.83 4.47 -5.51
N VAL A 61 -1.99 4.63 -6.50
CA VAL A 61 -2.35 4.71 -7.91
C VAL A 61 -2.27 3.33 -8.59
N GLY A 62 -3.09 3.12 -9.60
CA GLY A 62 -3.03 1.92 -10.43
C GLY A 62 -1.75 1.85 -11.28
N ALA A 63 -1.39 0.66 -11.74
CA ALA A 63 -0.21 0.45 -12.56
C ALA A 63 -0.22 1.25 -13.89
N MET A 64 -1.34 1.82 -14.29
CA MET A 64 -1.47 2.65 -15.49
C MET A 64 -1.06 4.12 -15.26
N GLY A 65 -0.89 4.56 -14.01
CA GLY A 65 -0.58 5.94 -13.68
C GLY A 65 0.91 6.29 -13.59
N ILE A 66 1.81 5.34 -13.58
CA ILE A 66 3.24 5.65 -13.69
C ILE A 66 3.68 5.27 -15.11
N PRO A 67 4.06 6.22 -15.95
CA PRO A 67 4.80 5.90 -17.16
C PRO A 67 6.13 5.26 -16.71
N ILE A 68 6.16 3.95 -16.68
CA ILE A 68 7.37 3.17 -16.35
C ILE A 68 8.49 3.49 -17.33
N SER A 69 8.14 4.06 -18.47
CA SER A 69 9.06 4.73 -19.40
C SER A 69 9.92 5.85 -18.77
N PHE A 70 9.43 6.50 -17.71
CA PHE A 70 10.19 7.55 -17.03
C PHE A 70 11.31 6.98 -16.12
N LEU A 71 11.18 5.75 -15.65
CA LEU A 71 12.19 5.09 -14.82
C LEU A 71 13.14 4.19 -15.64
N GLY A 72 12.93 4.02 -16.95
CA GLY A 72 13.79 3.24 -17.83
C GLY A 72 13.96 1.76 -17.43
N LEU A 73 13.06 1.21 -16.62
CA LEU A 73 13.27 -0.06 -15.92
C LEU A 73 12.29 -1.18 -16.29
N CYS A 74 11.26 -0.94 -17.11
CA CYS A 74 10.29 -1.99 -17.42
C CYS A 74 9.84 -1.97 -18.89
N ASP A 75 9.80 -3.15 -19.49
CA ASP A 75 9.10 -3.43 -20.74
C ASP A 75 7.57 -3.38 -20.52
N ASP A 76 6.80 -2.99 -21.54
CA ASP A 76 5.33 -2.81 -21.59
C ASP A 76 4.47 -4.05 -21.18
N LYS A 77 5.03 -4.98 -20.44
CA LYS A 77 4.38 -6.24 -20.03
C LYS A 77 4.09 -6.36 -18.55
N ASP A 78 4.37 -5.32 -17.75
CA ASP A 78 4.20 -5.39 -16.29
C ASP A 78 2.77 -4.98 -15.82
N GLU A 79 1.71 -5.52 -16.44
CA GLU A 79 0.34 -5.51 -15.91
C GLU A 79 0.16 -6.33 -14.61
N TYR A 80 1.24 -6.50 -13.83
CA TYR A 80 1.26 -7.42 -12.69
C TYR A 80 0.85 -6.80 -11.36
N TYR A 81 0.55 -5.52 -11.30
CA TYR A 81 0.14 -4.91 -10.05
C TYR A 81 -1.35 -5.16 -9.81
N ASP A 82 -1.63 -6.22 -9.02
CA ASP A 82 -2.96 -6.50 -8.52
C ASP A 82 -3.42 -5.35 -7.61
N THR A 83 -4.24 -4.47 -8.16
CA THR A 83 -4.85 -3.34 -7.45
C THR A 83 -5.94 -3.80 -6.47
N LYS A 84 -6.30 -5.09 -6.48
CA LYS A 84 -7.28 -5.67 -5.59
C LYS A 84 -6.63 -6.11 -4.28
N ILE A 85 -7.26 -5.75 -3.17
CA ILE A 85 -6.81 -6.24 -1.85
C ILE A 85 -7.00 -7.75 -1.77
N GLY A 86 -5.93 -8.46 -1.36
CA GLY A 86 -5.97 -9.91 -1.19
C GLY A 86 -6.93 -10.36 -0.10
N LYS A 87 -7.56 -11.52 -0.28
CA LYS A 87 -8.48 -12.13 0.69
C LYS A 87 -7.83 -12.44 2.06
N ASN A 88 -6.52 -12.39 2.14
CA ASN A 88 -5.75 -12.63 3.35
C ASN A 88 -5.57 -11.37 4.23
N VAL A 89 -6.16 -10.23 3.85
CA VAL A 89 -6.13 -8.96 4.60
C VAL A 89 -7.41 -8.82 5.40
N ALA A 90 -7.32 -8.49 6.68
CA ALA A 90 -8.49 -8.29 7.55
C ALA A 90 -8.94 -6.83 7.57
N ILE A 91 -8.00 -5.89 7.66
CA ILE A 91 -8.27 -4.46 7.81
C ILE A 91 -7.48 -3.69 6.75
N ALA A 92 -8.16 -2.78 6.05
CA ALA A 92 -7.55 -1.95 5.02
C ALA A 92 -7.92 -0.48 5.20
N ARG A 93 -6.93 0.40 5.11
CA ARG A 93 -7.08 1.85 5.24
C ARG A 93 -6.40 2.55 4.07
N HIS A 94 -7.10 3.45 3.42
CA HIS A 94 -6.61 4.21 2.29
C HIS A 94 -6.87 5.69 2.49
N ALA A 95 -5.81 6.48 2.65
CA ALA A 95 -5.88 7.93 2.62
C ALA A 95 -5.71 8.39 1.17
N MET A 96 -6.64 9.17 0.63
CA MET A 96 -6.70 9.54 -0.78
C MET A 96 -6.66 11.07 -0.97
N ALA A 97 -6.07 11.53 -2.07
CA ALA A 97 -5.96 12.93 -2.44
C ALA A 97 -7.23 13.40 -3.17
N ILE A 98 -7.90 14.46 -2.67
CA ILE A 98 -9.08 15.00 -3.32
C ILE A 98 -8.74 16.01 -4.45
N ASP A 99 -7.57 16.63 -4.37
CA ASP A 99 -7.14 17.68 -5.29
C ASP A 99 -6.06 17.19 -6.29
N GLU A 100 -5.95 15.88 -6.50
CA GLU A 100 -5.07 15.33 -7.52
C GLU A 100 -5.81 15.29 -8.88
N TYR A 101 -5.35 16.09 -9.85
CA TYR A 101 -5.99 16.22 -11.16
C TYR A 101 -5.24 15.52 -12.29
N ARG A 102 -4.03 14.99 -12.01
CA ARG A 102 -3.25 14.28 -13.02
C ARG A 102 -3.83 12.90 -13.24
N SER A 103 -4.19 12.57 -14.48
CA SER A 103 -4.75 11.25 -14.84
C SER A 103 -3.86 10.07 -14.44
N ASP A 104 -2.54 10.29 -14.45
CA ASP A 104 -1.56 9.26 -14.09
C ASP A 104 -1.55 8.94 -12.58
N PHE A 105 -2.20 9.78 -11.77
CA PHE A 105 -2.28 9.64 -10.31
C PHE A 105 -3.71 9.36 -9.83
N GLU A 106 -4.59 8.88 -10.70
CA GLU A 106 -5.94 8.49 -10.29
C GLU A 106 -5.88 7.38 -9.23
N PRO A 107 -6.45 7.60 -8.04
CA PRO A 107 -6.35 6.65 -6.95
C PRO A 107 -7.16 5.38 -7.22
N THR A 108 -6.60 4.24 -6.85
CA THR A 108 -7.27 2.95 -6.96
C THR A 108 -8.30 2.78 -5.86
N ILE A 109 -9.58 2.95 -6.18
CA ILE A 109 -10.69 2.76 -5.24
C ILE A 109 -10.95 1.27 -5.03
N TRP A 110 -10.90 0.83 -3.78
CA TRP A 110 -11.20 -0.55 -3.42
C TRP A 110 -12.71 -0.78 -3.30
N GLN A 111 -13.18 -1.91 -3.79
CA GLN A 111 -14.56 -2.31 -3.64
C GLN A 111 -14.78 -2.95 -2.27
N PRO A 112 -15.96 -2.71 -1.63
CA PRO A 112 -16.34 -3.39 -0.41
C PRO A 112 -16.25 -4.92 -0.55
N ARG A 113 -15.87 -5.59 0.53
CA ARG A 113 -15.76 -7.04 0.57
C ARG A 113 -16.23 -7.57 1.91
N GLU A 114 -16.95 -8.69 1.88
CA GLU A 114 -17.32 -9.40 3.09
C GLU A 114 -16.10 -9.82 3.92
N ASN A 115 -16.22 -9.76 5.22
CA ASN A 115 -15.19 -10.13 6.19
C ASN A 115 -13.88 -9.31 6.09
N MET A 116 -13.98 -8.08 5.55
CA MET A 116 -12.86 -7.15 5.52
C MET A 116 -13.34 -5.75 5.93
N ASP A 117 -12.69 -5.18 6.94
CA ASP A 117 -12.93 -3.79 7.34
C ASP A 117 -12.13 -2.84 6.44
N ILE A 118 -12.82 -2.22 5.47
CA ILE A 118 -12.24 -1.29 4.51
C ILE A 118 -12.73 0.12 4.83
N GLN A 119 -11.79 1.06 5.01
CA GLN A 119 -12.10 2.49 5.05
C GLN A 119 -11.19 3.24 4.07
N GLN A 120 -11.81 4.11 3.29
CA GLN A 120 -11.16 4.96 2.31
C GLN A 120 -11.60 6.39 2.59
N VAL A 121 -10.65 7.29 2.85
CA VAL A 121 -10.90 8.65 3.32
C VAL A 121 -10.17 9.64 2.41
N TRP A 122 -10.91 10.63 1.93
CA TRP A 122 -10.37 11.73 1.15
C TRP A 122 -9.79 12.81 2.07
N PHE A 123 -8.60 13.28 1.73
CA PHE A 123 -7.91 14.36 2.39
C PHE A 123 -7.66 15.50 1.41
N ALA A 124 -7.63 16.73 1.91
CA ALA A 124 -7.30 17.90 1.09
C ALA A 124 -5.86 17.84 0.58
N GLY A 125 -5.67 18.25 -0.66
CA GLY A 125 -4.37 18.32 -1.33
C GLY A 125 -4.17 17.26 -2.40
N ALA A 126 -3.07 17.40 -3.17
CA ALA A 126 -2.65 16.49 -4.20
C ALA A 126 -1.85 15.31 -3.63
N HIS A 127 -1.40 14.39 -4.47
CA HIS A 127 -0.70 13.14 -4.11
C HIS A 127 0.39 13.34 -3.05
N SER A 128 1.26 14.31 -3.25
CA SER A 128 2.36 14.60 -2.32
C SER A 128 1.94 15.31 -1.04
N ASN A 129 0.77 15.94 -1.01
CA ASN A 129 0.18 16.47 0.24
C ASN A 129 -0.37 15.34 1.13
N ILE A 130 -0.70 14.19 0.55
CA ILE A 130 -1.23 13.04 1.28
C ILE A 130 -0.10 12.10 1.70
N GLY A 131 0.81 11.77 0.77
CA GLY A 131 1.92 10.85 1.01
C GLY A 131 3.13 11.49 1.69
N GLY A 132 3.17 12.82 1.81
CA GLY A 132 4.35 13.57 2.27
C GLY A 132 5.36 13.77 1.14
N SER A 133 6.09 14.83 1.17
CA SER A 133 7.32 15.18 0.45
C SER A 133 7.53 16.69 0.41
N TYR A 134 6.52 17.47 0.75
CA TYR A 134 6.68 18.93 0.88
C TYR A 134 7.31 19.29 2.20
N LYS A 135 8.04 20.41 2.18
CA LYS A 135 8.60 20.99 3.40
C LYS A 135 7.47 21.62 4.24
N PRO A 136 7.62 21.65 5.57
CA PRO A 136 6.70 22.38 6.42
C PRO A 136 6.55 23.84 6.02
N ASP A 137 5.37 24.41 6.25
CA ASP A 137 5.08 25.82 6.13
C ASP A 137 5.86 26.64 7.17
N SER A 138 5.77 27.97 7.09
CA SER A 138 6.48 28.87 8.00
C SER A 138 6.10 28.71 9.49
N ASP A 139 4.91 28.17 9.77
CA ASP A 139 4.41 27.80 11.10
C ASP A 139 4.79 26.37 11.53
N ASN A 140 5.64 25.70 10.74
CA ASN A 140 6.09 24.34 10.95
C ASN A 140 4.96 23.30 10.86
N THR A 141 3.88 23.57 10.13
CA THR A 141 2.82 22.61 9.82
C THR A 141 2.98 22.06 8.41
N VAL A 142 2.43 20.88 8.18
CA VAL A 142 2.40 20.25 6.86
C VAL A 142 1.09 19.48 6.67
N LEU A 143 0.51 19.59 5.48
CA LEU A 143 -0.82 19.04 5.20
C LEU A 143 -0.86 17.51 5.34
N SER A 144 0.25 16.83 4.99
CA SER A 144 0.37 15.36 5.09
C SER A 144 0.27 14.81 6.51
N ASP A 145 0.50 15.62 7.52
CA ASP A 145 0.38 15.17 8.92
C ASP A 145 -1.07 14.84 9.31
N ASN A 146 -2.06 15.39 8.60
CA ASN A 146 -3.47 15.02 8.80
C ASN A 146 -3.72 13.55 8.41
N SER A 147 -3.28 13.13 7.23
CA SER A 147 -3.41 11.76 6.75
C SER A 147 -2.52 10.80 7.56
N LEU A 148 -1.32 11.24 7.96
CA LEU A 148 -0.41 10.48 8.81
C LEU A 148 -1.05 10.17 10.16
N LEU A 149 -1.55 11.18 10.88
CA LEU A 149 -2.18 10.96 12.19
C LEU A 149 -3.44 10.11 12.12
N TRP A 150 -4.25 10.30 11.07
CA TRP A 150 -5.39 9.41 10.84
C TRP A 150 -4.92 7.96 10.72
N MET A 151 -3.94 7.68 9.87
CA MET A 151 -3.41 6.33 9.67
C MET A 151 -2.78 5.74 10.92
N VAL A 152 -1.99 6.54 11.66
CA VAL A 152 -1.39 6.13 12.95
C VAL A 152 -2.47 5.74 13.97
N ASN A 153 -3.55 6.52 14.05
CA ASN A 153 -4.66 6.21 14.96
C ASN A 153 -5.39 4.94 14.52
N GLN A 154 -5.63 4.75 13.22
CA GLN A 154 -6.23 3.53 12.68
C GLN A 154 -5.37 2.30 12.97
N ALA A 155 -4.07 2.39 12.74
CA ALA A 155 -3.14 1.29 13.00
C ALA A 155 -3.03 0.98 14.50
N GLY A 156 -2.91 2.00 15.34
CA GLY A 156 -2.83 1.85 16.80
C GLY A 156 -4.09 1.25 17.42
N SER A 157 -5.28 1.64 16.93
CA SER A 157 -6.56 1.03 17.36
C SER A 157 -6.70 -0.43 16.95
N ASN A 158 -5.82 -0.91 16.07
CA ASN A 158 -5.75 -2.29 15.60
C ASN A 158 -4.50 -3.04 16.04
N ASP A 159 -3.98 -2.68 17.24
CA ASP A 159 -2.87 -3.31 17.95
C ASP A 159 -1.48 -3.15 17.29
N LEU A 160 -1.29 -2.18 16.42
CA LEU A 160 0.07 -1.80 16.02
C LEU A 160 0.68 -0.95 17.13
N ALA A 161 1.83 -1.38 17.64
CA ALA A 161 2.61 -0.55 18.56
C ALA A 161 3.12 0.69 17.82
N ILE A 162 2.75 1.86 18.32
CA ILE A 162 3.12 3.15 17.73
C ILE A 162 4.14 3.83 18.64
N GLU A 163 5.24 4.27 18.06
CA GLU A 163 6.25 5.08 18.78
C GLU A 163 5.64 6.38 19.30
N PRO A 164 5.76 6.68 20.59
CA PRO A 164 5.11 7.85 21.20
C PRO A 164 5.51 9.19 20.57
N HIS A 165 6.72 9.29 20.01
CA HIS A 165 7.22 10.53 19.40
C HIS A 165 6.42 10.91 18.13
N LEU A 166 5.94 9.96 17.34
CA LEU A 166 5.18 10.25 16.12
C LEU A 166 3.98 11.15 16.38
N LYS A 167 3.22 10.89 17.46
CA LYS A 167 2.06 11.72 17.83
C LYS A 167 2.46 13.11 18.38
N LYS A 168 3.69 13.25 18.87
CA LYS A 168 4.18 14.54 19.41
C LYS A 168 4.80 15.42 18.33
N GLU A 169 5.40 14.81 17.32
CA GLU A 169 6.10 15.51 16.23
C GLU A 169 5.16 15.94 15.12
N ALA A 170 4.11 15.17 14.85
CA ALA A 170 3.13 15.53 13.84
C ALA A 170 2.42 16.86 14.18
N ARG A 171 2.29 17.73 13.19
CA ARG A 171 1.69 19.06 13.25
C ARG A 171 0.52 19.17 12.28
N PRO A 172 -0.58 18.46 12.54
CA PRO A 172 -1.72 18.46 11.61
C PRO A 172 -2.34 19.86 11.55
N ASN A 173 -2.53 20.35 10.36
CA ASN A 173 -3.24 21.59 10.09
C ASN A 173 -4.03 21.45 8.80
N ALA A 174 -5.36 21.43 8.91
CA ALA A 174 -6.23 21.32 7.74
C ALA A 174 -6.19 22.56 6.83
N LEU A 175 -5.61 23.66 7.33
CA LEU A 175 -5.43 24.91 6.58
C LEU A 175 -3.98 25.12 6.11
N ALA A 176 -3.10 24.12 6.28
CA ALA A 176 -1.75 24.16 5.73
C ALA A 176 -1.78 24.23 4.20
N THR A 177 -0.67 24.67 3.61
CA THR A 177 -0.58 24.95 2.18
C THR A 177 -0.88 23.72 1.32
N VAL A 178 -1.85 23.86 0.41
CA VAL A 178 -2.08 22.91 -0.68
C VAL A 178 -1.10 23.23 -1.80
N HIS A 179 -0.24 22.28 -2.11
CA HIS A 179 0.66 22.38 -3.27
C HIS A 179 0.05 21.59 -4.43
N ASN A 180 -0.04 22.24 -5.59
CA ASN A 180 -0.57 21.67 -6.85
C ASN A 180 0.57 21.38 -7.83
#